data_2e5410113a73b862c5f4c6fe58971300
#
_entry.id   2e5410113a73b862c5f4c6fe58971300
#
_cell.length_a   1.000
_cell.length_b   1.000
_cell.length_c   1.000
_cell.angle_alpha   90.00
_cell.angle_beta   90.00
_cell.angle_gamma   90.00
#
_symmetry.space_group_name_H-M   'P 1'
#
loop_
_entity.id
_entity.type
_entity.pdbx_description
1 polymer ?
#
loop_
_entity_poly.entity_id
_entity_poly.type
_entity_poly.pdbx_seq_one_letter_code
_entity_poly.pdbx_strand_id
1 'polypeptide(L)'
;MNSPRHLPMCLSLSLYKLGGGSAILALKCKHLAWFCAQKQAFGLVLRSPFTIFELHYSINIAIHPFHNMIPLLEALYTRHSVRRYLHQPLTPQLIAQLQTKIDECNRLGNLHIQLVTNETRAFSGVMAYGSFSGVENYLVMVGKPHPTLDERIGYYGEQLVLFAQQLGLNTCWAGLSYRKVKGAYHVSSGEKLVCMIALGYGKTQGITHKIKRPEEVSNIGAQTPEWFAKGVEAALLAPTAINQQKFYFEYQSCPENPRHGVKAIRRFSLVGYTQMDLGIAKLHFEIGAAAAAGVAEAEALFRWME
;
A
#
# COMPACT_ATOMS: atom_id res chain seq x y z
N MET A 1 -36.76 2.92 6.06
CA MET A 1 -36.44 2.15 7.26
C MET A 1 -34.93 2.18 7.43
N ASN A 2 -34.49 2.60 8.54
CA ASN A 2 -33.22 3.12 9.03
C ASN A 2 -31.90 2.68 8.37
N SER A 3 -31.26 3.63 7.69
CA SER A 3 -29.83 3.65 7.36
C SER A 3 -28.99 3.78 8.65
N PRO A 4 -27.89 3.04 8.83
CA PRO A 4 -26.96 3.27 9.94
C PRO A 4 -26.15 4.54 9.65
N ARG A 5 -26.37 5.57 10.45
CA ARG A 5 -25.59 6.80 10.48
C ARG A 5 -24.18 6.49 10.97
N HIS A 6 -23.17 6.93 10.23
CA HIS A 6 -21.81 7.07 10.72
C HIS A 6 -21.82 7.96 11.97
N LEU A 7 -21.62 7.39 13.14
CA LEU A 7 -21.39 8.12 14.38
C LEU A 7 -19.92 8.58 14.39
N PRO A 8 -19.66 9.89 14.54
CA PRO A 8 -18.29 10.35 14.78
C PRO A 8 -17.78 9.79 16.11
N MET A 9 -16.55 9.29 16.11
CA MET A 9 -15.85 8.88 17.32
C MET A 9 -15.74 10.08 18.26
N CYS A 10 -16.63 10.17 19.23
CA CYS A 10 -16.54 11.16 20.30
C CYS A 10 -15.58 10.64 21.37
N LEU A 11 -14.34 11.10 21.35
CA LEU A 11 -13.37 10.94 22.42
C LEU A 11 -13.69 11.99 23.50
N SER A 12 -14.18 11.59 24.67
CA SER A 12 -14.33 12.49 25.81
C SER A 12 -13.15 12.33 26.77
N LEU A 13 -12.44 13.43 27.00
CA LEU A 13 -11.41 13.51 28.03
C LEU A 13 -12.06 13.93 29.34
N SER A 14 -11.89 13.15 30.41
CA SER A 14 -12.34 13.52 31.76
C SER A 14 -11.14 13.59 32.68
N LEU A 15 -11.01 14.73 33.34
CA LEU A 15 -9.97 14.96 34.33
C LEU A 15 -10.54 14.58 35.71
N TYR A 16 -9.90 13.66 36.41
CA TYR A 16 -10.22 13.31 37.79
C TYR A 16 -9.12 13.81 38.71
N LYS A 17 -9.51 14.62 39.72
CA LYS A 17 -8.61 15.09 40.76
C LYS A 17 -8.68 14.13 41.94
N LEU A 18 -7.56 13.50 42.26
CA LEU A 18 -7.43 12.71 43.48
C LEU A 18 -6.79 13.56 44.60
N GLY A 19 -7.31 13.46 45.80
CA GLY A 19 -6.74 14.17 46.94
C GLY A 19 -5.28 13.79 47.14
N GLY A 20 -4.38 14.79 47.06
CA GLY A 20 -2.93 14.61 47.20
C GLY A 20 -2.10 15.21 46.04
N GLY A 21 -2.67 16.02 45.18
CA GLY A 21 -1.92 16.84 44.21
C GLY A 21 -1.57 16.14 42.89
N SER A 22 -1.99 14.91 42.65
CA SER A 22 -1.77 14.20 41.38
C SER A 22 -3.06 14.14 40.57
N ALA A 23 -2.98 14.45 39.28
CA ALA A 23 -4.10 14.34 38.33
C ALA A 23 -3.91 13.08 37.45
N ILE A 24 -4.96 12.27 37.36
CA ILE A 24 -4.98 11.12 36.44
C ILE A 24 -5.89 11.46 35.26
N LEU A 25 -5.35 11.35 34.07
CA LEU A 25 -6.08 11.51 32.80
C LEU A 25 -6.62 10.13 32.38
N ALA A 26 -7.93 9.95 32.39
CA ALA A 26 -8.54 8.72 31.90
C ALA A 26 -9.23 8.95 30.53
N LEU A 27 -8.84 8.19 29.54
CA LEU A 27 -9.49 8.17 28.23
C LEU A 27 -10.61 7.10 28.25
N LYS A 28 -11.86 7.53 28.12
CA LYS A 28 -12.99 6.60 27.93
C LYS A 28 -13.22 6.40 26.43
N CYS A 29 -12.86 5.23 25.93
CA CYS A 29 -13.24 4.79 24.59
C CYS A 29 -14.33 3.72 24.67
N LYS A 30 -15.44 3.87 23.95
CA LYS A 30 -16.56 2.93 23.98
C LYS A 30 -16.29 1.58 23.28
N HIS A 31 -15.13 1.41 22.64
CA HIS A 31 -14.73 0.16 22.00
C HIS A 31 -13.37 -0.34 22.52
N LEU A 32 -13.39 -0.96 23.70
CA LEU A 32 -12.20 -1.39 24.47
C LEU A 32 -11.48 -2.63 23.87
N ALA A 33 -12.03 -3.32 22.90
CA ALA A 33 -11.48 -4.59 22.41
C ALA A 33 -10.17 -4.45 21.61
N TRP A 34 -9.96 -3.32 20.93
CA TRP A 34 -8.75 -3.09 20.13
C TRP A 34 -7.56 -2.57 20.96
N PHE A 35 -7.82 -1.95 22.09
CA PHE A 35 -6.78 -1.36 22.96
C PHE A 35 -6.11 -2.35 23.92
N CYS A 36 -6.68 -3.53 24.13
CA CYS A 36 -6.13 -4.52 25.07
C CYS A 36 -4.86 -5.24 24.58
N ALA A 37 -4.53 -5.18 23.28
CA ALA A 37 -3.32 -5.79 22.73
C ALA A 37 -2.03 -4.95 22.93
N GLN A 38 -2.14 -3.70 23.35
CA GLN A 38 -0.98 -2.81 23.58
C GLN A 38 -0.81 -2.40 25.05
N LYS A 39 -1.02 -3.30 25.98
CA LYS A 39 -0.92 -3.05 27.44
C LYS A 39 0.47 -2.67 27.97
N GLN A 40 1.50 -2.52 27.15
CA GLN A 40 2.86 -2.17 27.61
C GLN A 40 3.27 -0.71 27.40
N ALA A 41 2.44 0.17 26.83
CA ALA A 41 2.90 1.51 26.42
C ALA A 41 2.41 2.70 27.26
N PHE A 42 1.48 2.58 28.20
CA PHE A 42 0.94 3.75 28.90
C PHE A 42 0.79 3.57 30.42
N GLY A 43 1.92 3.31 31.07
CA GLY A 43 2.08 3.54 32.50
C GLY A 43 2.88 4.83 32.75
N LEU A 44 2.45 5.97 32.19
CA LEU A 44 3.12 7.25 32.43
C LEU A 44 2.59 7.87 33.76
N VAL A 45 3.33 7.69 34.84
CA VAL A 45 3.20 8.49 36.06
C VAL A 45 3.99 9.78 35.81
N LEU A 46 3.30 10.86 35.47
CA LEU A 46 3.92 12.18 35.29
C LEU A 46 4.39 12.71 36.64
N ARG A 47 5.71 12.69 36.87
CA ARG A 47 6.39 13.32 38.03
C ARG A 47 7.10 14.63 37.67
N SER A 48 6.59 15.44 36.74
CA SER A 48 7.12 16.78 36.47
C SER A 48 6.05 17.69 35.88
N PRO A 49 6.20 19.03 35.97
CA PRO A 49 5.21 20.00 35.50
C PRO A 49 5.30 20.17 33.98
N PHE A 50 4.89 19.17 33.25
CA PHE A 50 4.60 19.35 31.81
C PHE A 50 3.32 20.18 31.67
N THR A 51 3.38 21.23 30.89
CA THR A 51 2.21 22.06 30.66
C THR A 51 1.18 21.26 29.80
N ILE A 52 -0.11 21.49 30.07
CA ILE A 52 -1.24 20.90 29.30
C ILE A 52 -1.05 21.12 27.78
N PHE A 53 -0.34 22.16 27.41
CA PHE A 53 -0.01 22.51 26.03
C PHE A 53 0.96 21.49 25.38
N GLU A 54 1.99 21.03 26.07
CA GLU A 54 2.93 20.03 25.55
C GLU A 54 2.27 18.64 25.45
N LEU A 55 1.38 18.31 26.37
CA LEU A 55 0.59 17.07 26.30
C LEU A 55 -0.40 17.12 25.12
N HIS A 56 -1.04 18.26 24.87
CA HIS A 56 -1.92 18.49 23.71
C HIS A 56 -1.14 18.41 22.40
N TYR A 57 0.06 18.95 22.36
CA TYR A 57 0.94 18.91 21.17
C TYR A 57 1.45 17.49 20.91
N SER A 58 1.85 16.75 21.95
CA SER A 58 2.30 15.35 21.82
C SER A 58 1.16 14.39 21.46
N ILE A 59 -0.04 14.59 21.99
CA ILE A 59 -1.24 13.80 21.61
C ILE A 59 -1.68 14.14 20.20
N ASN A 60 -1.64 15.41 19.78
CA ASN A 60 -1.92 15.80 18.39
C ASN A 60 -0.91 15.20 17.41
N ILE A 61 0.38 15.15 17.73
CA ILE A 61 1.40 14.48 16.89
C ILE A 61 1.12 12.97 16.80
N ALA A 62 0.66 12.33 17.87
CA ALA A 62 0.34 10.89 17.87
C ALA A 62 -0.96 10.54 17.15
N ILE A 63 -1.92 11.48 17.08
CA ILE A 63 -3.24 11.27 16.44
C ILE A 63 -3.28 11.80 15.00
N HIS A 64 -2.39 12.72 14.62
CA HIS A 64 -2.40 13.43 13.32
C HIS A 64 -1.48 12.92 12.20
N PRO A 65 -0.77 11.78 12.25
CA PRO A 65 -0.01 11.34 11.07
C PRO A 65 -0.89 10.96 9.87
N PHE A 66 -2.20 10.74 10.07
CA PHE A 66 -3.11 10.23 9.03
C PHE A 66 -4.21 11.22 8.58
N HIS A 67 -4.23 12.44 9.10
CA HIS A 67 -5.36 13.37 8.86
C HIS A 67 -5.47 13.89 7.42
N ASN A 68 -4.45 13.67 6.58
CA ASN A 68 -4.43 14.11 5.18
C ASN A 68 -4.29 12.94 4.18
N MET A 69 -4.43 11.69 4.62
CA MET A 69 -4.36 10.55 3.71
C MET A 69 -5.68 10.37 2.97
N ILE A 70 -5.63 10.25 1.65
CA ILE A 70 -6.80 9.85 0.87
C ILE A 70 -7.17 8.38 1.14
N PRO A 71 -8.44 7.98 1.01
CA PRO A 71 -8.85 6.59 1.16
C PRO A 71 -8.09 5.65 0.20
N LEU A 72 -7.86 4.40 0.60
CA LEU A 72 -7.13 3.41 -0.20
C LEU A 72 -7.77 3.19 -1.58
N LEU A 73 -9.09 3.11 -1.64
CA LEU A 73 -9.82 2.96 -2.90
C LEU A 73 -9.63 4.18 -3.80
N GLU A 74 -9.62 5.39 -3.25
CA GLU A 74 -9.34 6.61 -4.00
C GLU A 74 -7.90 6.63 -4.52
N ALA A 75 -6.94 6.18 -3.70
CA ALA A 75 -5.54 6.03 -4.11
C ALA A 75 -5.41 5.07 -5.30
N LEU A 76 -6.16 3.97 -5.30
CA LEU A 76 -6.19 2.99 -6.39
C LEU A 76 -6.66 3.63 -7.71
N TYR A 77 -7.72 4.45 -7.68
CA TYR A 77 -8.24 5.12 -8.87
C TYR A 77 -7.37 6.29 -9.35
N THR A 78 -6.72 6.99 -8.44
CA THR A 78 -5.95 8.21 -8.76
C THR A 78 -4.47 7.95 -9.04
N ARG A 79 -3.97 6.75 -8.67
CA ARG A 79 -2.59 6.35 -8.89
C ARG A 79 -2.28 6.15 -10.38
N HIS A 80 -1.34 6.91 -10.89
CA HIS A 80 -0.80 6.74 -12.25
C HIS A 80 0.72 6.65 -12.24
N SER A 81 1.30 6.08 -13.29
CA SER A 81 2.75 6.04 -13.47
C SER A 81 3.30 7.43 -13.80
N VAL A 82 4.07 8.00 -12.89
CA VAL A 82 4.70 9.32 -13.04
C VAL A 82 6.21 9.14 -13.23
N ARG A 83 6.77 9.79 -14.24
CA ARG A 83 8.19 9.66 -14.62
C ARG A 83 8.96 10.96 -14.53
N ARG A 84 8.29 12.09 -14.27
CA ARG A 84 8.90 13.41 -14.12
C ARG A 84 8.62 13.94 -12.71
N TYR A 85 9.67 14.16 -11.95
CA TYR A 85 9.59 14.54 -10.54
C TYR A 85 10.12 15.95 -10.29
N LEU A 86 9.63 16.57 -9.22
CA LEU A 86 10.14 17.81 -8.68
C LEU A 86 11.38 17.51 -7.84
N HIS A 87 12.33 18.47 -7.80
CA HIS A 87 13.45 18.46 -6.87
C HIS A 87 12.99 18.91 -5.49
N GLN A 88 12.19 18.05 -4.85
CA GLN A 88 11.63 18.31 -3.52
C GLN A 88 11.93 17.13 -2.61
N PRO A 89 12.70 17.34 -1.53
CA PRO A 89 13.06 16.27 -0.60
C PRO A 89 11.82 15.78 0.15
N LEU A 90 11.82 14.49 0.51
CA LEU A 90 10.84 13.91 1.41
C LEU A 90 11.08 14.44 2.83
N THR A 91 10.01 14.77 3.54
CA THR A 91 10.12 15.16 4.95
C THR A 91 10.53 13.97 5.81
N PRO A 92 11.21 14.18 6.96
CA PRO A 92 11.54 13.09 7.88
C PRO A 92 10.32 12.28 8.34
N GLN A 93 9.17 12.95 8.47
CA GLN A 93 7.90 12.29 8.82
C GLN A 93 7.43 11.33 7.72
N LEU A 94 7.45 11.74 6.45
CA LEU A 94 7.09 10.88 5.33
C LEU A 94 8.05 9.68 5.19
N ILE A 95 9.35 9.91 5.40
CA ILE A 95 10.36 8.84 5.40
C ILE A 95 10.03 7.81 6.50
N ALA A 96 9.72 8.26 7.71
CA ALA A 96 9.37 7.38 8.82
C ALA A 96 8.08 6.58 8.54
N GLN A 97 7.06 7.20 7.96
CA GLN A 97 5.82 6.53 7.59
C GLN A 97 6.06 5.46 6.51
N LEU A 98 6.81 5.81 5.46
CA LEU A 98 7.20 4.87 4.40
C LEU A 98 8.01 3.71 4.98
N GLN A 99 8.98 3.97 5.87
CA GLN A 99 9.81 2.93 6.48
C GLN A 99 8.95 1.96 7.31
N THR A 100 8.01 2.47 8.11
CA THR A 100 7.08 1.62 8.87
C THR A 100 6.29 0.67 7.95
N LYS A 101 5.78 1.19 6.84
CA LYS A 101 5.05 0.35 5.86
C LYS A 101 5.97 -0.63 5.13
N ILE A 102 7.20 -0.24 4.82
CA ILE A 102 8.22 -1.12 4.24
C ILE A 102 8.53 -2.28 5.18
N ASP A 103 8.74 -2.02 6.46
CA ASP A 103 9.04 -3.04 7.47
C ASP A 103 7.88 -4.04 7.61
N GLU A 104 6.64 -3.57 7.57
CA GLU A 104 5.45 -4.41 7.52
C GLU A 104 5.45 -5.31 6.27
N CYS A 105 5.62 -4.73 5.07
CA CYS A 105 5.66 -5.47 3.81
C CYS A 105 6.82 -6.48 3.76
N ASN A 106 7.98 -6.12 4.28
CA ASN A 106 9.13 -7.02 4.38
C ASN A 106 8.83 -8.22 5.27
N ARG A 107 8.24 -7.99 6.43
CA ARG A 107 7.87 -9.05 7.37
C ARG A 107 6.81 -9.99 6.78
N LEU A 108 5.74 -9.46 6.21
CA LEU A 108 4.64 -10.24 5.66
C LEU A 108 5.03 -10.95 4.36
N GLY A 109 5.76 -10.26 3.48
CA GLY A 109 6.19 -10.76 2.19
C GLY A 109 7.47 -11.60 2.22
N ASN A 110 8.16 -11.70 3.37
CA ASN A 110 9.51 -12.25 3.45
C ASN A 110 10.44 -11.66 2.38
N LEU A 111 10.52 -10.32 2.37
CA LEU A 111 11.24 -9.49 1.39
C LEU A 111 12.31 -8.65 2.09
N HIS A 112 13.13 -7.97 1.29
CA HIS A 112 14.14 -7.03 1.75
C HIS A 112 14.04 -5.74 0.92
N ILE A 113 12.87 -5.10 0.95
CA ILE A 113 12.60 -3.82 0.29
C ILE A 113 13.29 -2.72 1.07
N GLN A 114 13.93 -1.78 0.36
CA GLN A 114 14.64 -0.67 0.96
C GLN A 114 14.22 0.65 0.33
N LEU A 115 14.10 1.70 1.14
CA LEU A 115 13.92 3.07 0.68
C LEU A 115 15.30 3.74 0.54
N VAL A 116 15.56 4.29 -0.63
CA VAL A 116 16.73 5.14 -0.90
C VAL A 116 16.24 6.55 -1.14
N THR A 117 16.84 7.53 -0.45
CA THR A 117 16.49 8.95 -0.56
C THR A 117 17.71 9.79 -0.97
N ASN A 118 17.45 10.92 -1.64
CA ASN A 118 18.49 11.88 -2.08
C ASN A 118 19.58 11.24 -2.96
N GLU A 119 19.21 10.28 -3.80
CA GLU A 119 20.11 9.57 -4.71
C GLU A 119 19.66 9.77 -6.16
N THR A 120 20.39 10.54 -6.95
CA THR A 120 20.00 10.95 -8.31
C THR A 120 20.54 10.06 -9.42
N ARG A 121 21.52 9.20 -9.13
CA ARG A 121 22.28 8.45 -10.15
C ARG A 121 21.53 7.23 -10.67
N ALA A 122 20.66 6.61 -9.87
CA ALA A 122 19.96 5.38 -10.27
C ALA A 122 19.08 5.60 -11.51
N PHE A 123 18.42 6.74 -11.61
CA PHE A 123 17.51 7.10 -12.70
C PHE A 123 18.07 8.19 -13.62
N SER A 124 19.41 8.28 -13.74
CA SER A 124 20.10 9.20 -14.64
C SER A 124 20.89 8.46 -15.73
N GLY A 125 21.30 9.18 -16.78
CA GLY A 125 22.12 8.66 -17.88
C GLY A 125 21.32 7.89 -18.93
N VAL A 126 22.04 7.17 -19.78
CA VAL A 126 21.50 6.54 -21.02
C VAL A 126 20.38 5.54 -20.72
N MET A 127 20.48 4.75 -19.63
CA MET A 127 19.47 3.74 -19.27
C MET A 127 18.13 4.36 -18.87
N ALA A 128 18.15 5.55 -18.28
CA ALA A 128 16.96 6.30 -17.89
C ALA A 128 16.54 7.34 -18.92
N TYR A 129 17.35 7.55 -19.95
CA TYR A 129 17.18 8.64 -20.91
C TYR A 129 15.83 8.57 -21.63
N GLY A 130 15.07 9.68 -21.57
CA GLY A 130 13.73 9.79 -22.11
C GLY A 130 12.63 9.11 -21.28
N SER A 131 12.98 8.26 -20.30
CA SER A 131 12.02 7.57 -19.43
C SER A 131 11.77 8.29 -18.13
N PHE A 132 12.84 8.77 -17.44
CA PHE A 132 12.73 9.40 -16.12
C PHE A 132 13.48 10.74 -16.06
N SER A 133 12.98 11.65 -15.21
CA SER A 133 13.68 12.89 -14.85
C SER A 133 13.35 13.35 -13.43
N GLY A 134 14.34 13.88 -12.70
CA GLY A 134 14.18 14.43 -11.35
C GLY A 134 13.93 13.39 -10.26
N VAL A 135 14.19 12.11 -10.52
CA VAL A 135 14.06 11.05 -9.49
C VAL A 135 15.22 11.17 -8.51
N GLU A 136 14.92 11.36 -7.24
CA GLU A 136 15.87 11.44 -6.12
C GLU A 136 15.58 10.39 -5.04
N ASN A 137 14.39 9.79 -5.08
CA ASN A 137 14.02 8.76 -4.12
C ASN A 137 13.41 7.56 -4.85
N TYR A 138 13.66 6.37 -4.33
CA TYR A 138 13.13 5.15 -4.93
C TYR A 138 13.12 3.98 -3.94
N LEU A 139 12.25 3.01 -4.21
CA LEU A 139 12.24 1.74 -3.52
C LEU A 139 13.09 0.74 -4.30
N VAL A 140 13.87 -0.06 -3.59
CA VAL A 140 14.70 -1.13 -4.14
C VAL A 140 14.06 -2.46 -3.76
N MET A 141 13.58 -3.21 -4.75
CA MET A 141 12.80 -4.41 -4.55
C MET A 141 13.73 -5.63 -4.54
N VAL A 142 14.05 -6.12 -3.35
CA VAL A 142 14.99 -7.21 -3.11
C VAL A 142 14.30 -8.37 -2.38
N GLY A 143 14.72 -9.59 -2.66
CA GLY A 143 14.29 -10.77 -1.93
C GLY A 143 15.10 -12.02 -2.29
N LYS A 144 14.93 -13.10 -1.51
CA LYS A 144 15.53 -14.39 -1.81
C LYS A 144 14.86 -15.04 -3.00
N PRO A 145 15.62 -15.62 -3.95
CA PRO A 145 15.08 -16.35 -5.09
C PRO A 145 14.09 -17.43 -4.64
N HIS A 146 12.89 -17.36 -5.19
CA HIS A 146 11.80 -18.32 -4.94
C HIS A 146 10.83 -18.26 -6.13
N PRO A 147 10.13 -19.34 -6.48
CA PRO A 147 9.13 -19.33 -7.57
C PRO A 147 8.06 -18.23 -7.43
N THR A 148 7.70 -17.83 -6.20
CA THR A 148 6.71 -16.79 -5.91
C THR A 148 7.35 -15.42 -5.63
N LEU A 149 8.68 -15.24 -5.76
CA LEU A 149 9.33 -13.97 -5.42
C LEU A 149 8.73 -12.80 -6.21
N ASP A 150 8.65 -12.93 -7.52
CA ASP A 150 8.20 -11.86 -8.39
C ASP A 150 6.73 -11.48 -8.09
N GLU A 151 5.86 -12.46 -7.78
CA GLU A 151 4.47 -12.19 -7.38
C GLU A 151 4.39 -11.46 -6.04
N ARG A 152 5.18 -11.89 -5.04
CA ARG A 152 5.26 -11.20 -3.74
C ARG A 152 5.79 -9.78 -3.88
N ILE A 153 6.82 -9.57 -4.71
CA ILE A 153 7.33 -8.22 -5.03
C ILE A 153 6.22 -7.37 -5.65
N GLY A 154 5.44 -7.92 -6.58
CA GLY A 154 4.29 -7.23 -7.17
C GLY A 154 3.26 -6.84 -6.13
N TYR A 155 2.82 -7.79 -5.32
CA TYR A 155 1.77 -7.60 -4.32
C TYR A 155 2.16 -6.60 -3.22
N TYR A 156 3.30 -6.81 -2.57
CA TYR A 156 3.75 -5.93 -1.47
C TYR A 156 4.35 -4.61 -1.98
N GLY A 157 4.96 -4.62 -3.16
CA GLY A 157 5.42 -3.39 -3.80
C GLY A 157 4.26 -2.46 -4.17
N GLU A 158 3.14 -3.01 -4.65
CA GLU A 158 1.97 -2.19 -4.96
C GLU A 158 1.26 -1.68 -3.70
N GLN A 159 1.32 -2.40 -2.56
CA GLN A 159 0.88 -1.84 -1.28
C GLN A 159 1.65 -0.56 -0.94
N LEU A 160 2.97 -0.54 -1.18
CA LEU A 160 3.81 0.64 -0.97
C LEU A 160 3.51 1.75 -1.98
N VAL A 161 3.21 1.40 -3.23
CA VAL A 161 2.81 2.33 -4.28
C VAL A 161 1.49 3.04 -3.93
N LEU A 162 0.48 2.29 -3.49
CA LEU A 162 -0.80 2.84 -3.06
C LEU A 162 -0.67 3.65 -1.77
N PHE A 163 0.15 3.20 -0.82
CA PHE A 163 0.44 3.96 0.39
C PHE A 163 1.16 5.28 0.08
N ALA A 164 2.12 5.28 -0.83
CA ALA A 164 2.76 6.51 -1.31
C ALA A 164 1.75 7.47 -1.95
N GLN A 165 0.81 6.96 -2.75
CA GLN A 165 -0.28 7.76 -3.33
C GLN A 165 -1.17 8.35 -2.24
N GLN A 166 -1.50 7.59 -1.19
CA GLN A 166 -2.25 8.09 -0.03
C GLN A 166 -1.53 9.25 0.67
N LEU A 167 -0.20 9.25 0.68
CA LEU A 167 0.65 10.30 1.24
C LEU A 167 0.88 11.50 0.28
N GLY A 168 0.23 11.51 -0.90
CA GLY A 168 0.39 12.54 -1.91
C GLY A 168 1.69 12.43 -2.74
N LEU A 169 2.35 11.29 -2.70
CA LEU A 169 3.53 10.99 -3.51
C LEU A 169 3.15 10.21 -4.77
N ASN A 170 3.91 10.40 -5.82
CA ASN A 170 3.75 9.67 -7.07
C ASN A 170 4.85 8.61 -7.22
N THR A 171 4.55 7.57 -8.00
CA THR A 171 5.45 6.44 -8.21
C THR A 171 5.48 6.00 -9.66
N CYS A 172 6.51 5.21 -10.02
CA CYS A 172 6.54 4.45 -11.26
C CYS A 172 7.41 3.21 -11.13
N TRP A 173 6.86 2.05 -11.44
CA TRP A 173 7.60 0.80 -11.57
C TRP A 173 8.65 0.89 -12.69
N ALA A 174 9.86 0.42 -12.42
CA ALA A 174 10.98 0.39 -13.35
C ALA A 174 11.64 -0.99 -13.33
N GLY A 175 11.43 -1.78 -14.40
CA GLY A 175 12.04 -3.10 -14.56
C GLY A 175 13.50 -3.01 -15.04
N LEU A 176 13.77 -2.13 -16.01
CA LEU A 176 15.08 -2.02 -16.68
C LEU A 176 15.58 -0.58 -16.78
N SER A 177 14.72 0.44 -16.64
CA SER A 177 15.06 1.86 -16.87
C SER A 177 15.75 2.49 -15.67
N TYR A 178 16.70 1.78 -15.04
CA TYR A 178 17.55 2.26 -13.96
C TYR A 178 18.94 1.65 -14.05
N ARG A 179 19.88 2.22 -13.32
CA ARG A 179 21.20 1.60 -13.10
C ARG A 179 21.43 1.28 -11.63
N LYS A 180 22.20 0.25 -11.37
CA LYS A 180 22.61 -0.13 -10.01
C LYS A 180 23.63 0.86 -9.49
N VAL A 181 23.39 1.41 -8.31
CA VAL A 181 24.31 2.36 -7.64
C VAL A 181 24.94 1.67 -6.44
N LYS A 182 26.24 1.42 -6.54
CA LYS A 182 27.01 0.77 -5.45
C LYS A 182 26.98 1.65 -4.19
N GLY A 183 26.64 1.04 -3.06
CA GLY A 183 26.62 1.70 -1.76
C GLY A 183 25.32 2.45 -1.44
N ALA A 184 24.36 2.57 -2.38
CA ALA A 184 23.07 3.19 -2.12
C ALA A 184 22.08 2.27 -1.40
N TYR A 185 22.23 0.97 -1.54
CA TYR A 185 21.38 -0.07 -0.94
C TYR A 185 22.20 -1.35 -0.75
N HIS A 186 21.64 -2.31 -0.03
CA HIS A 186 22.28 -3.59 0.25
C HIS A 186 21.51 -4.76 -0.40
N VAL A 187 22.24 -5.67 -1.02
CA VAL A 187 21.74 -6.97 -1.50
C VAL A 187 22.63 -8.04 -0.87
N SER A 188 22.08 -8.79 0.07
CA SER A 188 22.80 -9.83 0.80
C SER A 188 23.16 -11.01 -0.11
N SER A 189 24.14 -11.82 0.32
CA SER A 189 24.43 -13.08 -0.36
C SER A 189 23.17 -13.94 -0.45
N GLY A 190 22.88 -14.45 -1.66
CA GLY A 190 21.68 -15.26 -1.92
C GLY A 190 20.40 -14.44 -2.14
N GLU A 191 20.46 -13.11 -2.15
CA GLU A 191 19.34 -12.25 -2.55
C GLU A 191 19.47 -11.78 -4.00
N LYS A 192 18.32 -11.34 -4.57
CA LYS A 192 18.23 -10.81 -5.92
C LYS A 192 17.53 -9.44 -5.87
N LEU A 193 18.14 -8.43 -6.51
CA LEU A 193 17.45 -7.21 -6.90
C LEU A 193 16.54 -7.54 -8.08
N VAL A 194 15.23 -7.34 -7.92
CA VAL A 194 14.21 -7.68 -8.92
C VAL A 194 13.91 -6.46 -9.80
N CYS A 195 13.58 -5.34 -9.19
CA CYS A 195 13.27 -4.08 -9.88
C CYS A 195 13.41 -2.90 -8.91
N MET A 196 13.15 -1.68 -9.40
CA MET A 196 13.03 -0.47 -8.58
C MET A 196 11.69 0.22 -8.84
N ILE A 197 11.25 1.04 -7.88
CA ILE A 197 10.08 1.91 -8.02
C ILE A 197 10.53 3.33 -7.74
N ALA A 198 10.47 4.20 -8.75
CA ALA A 198 10.71 5.64 -8.58
C ALA A 198 9.63 6.24 -7.68
N LEU A 199 10.01 7.17 -6.80
CA LEU A 199 9.14 7.75 -5.77
C LEU A 199 9.45 9.23 -5.58
N GLY A 200 8.42 10.06 -5.40
CA GLY A 200 8.59 11.49 -5.09
C GLY A 200 7.38 12.32 -5.47
N TYR A 201 7.55 13.64 -5.44
CA TYR A 201 6.53 14.59 -5.89
C TYR A 201 6.57 14.72 -7.41
N GLY A 202 5.50 14.30 -8.09
CA GLY A 202 5.41 14.37 -9.54
C GLY A 202 5.22 15.79 -10.07
N LYS A 203 5.83 16.10 -11.22
CA LYS A 203 5.51 17.33 -11.97
C LYS A 203 4.09 17.31 -12.55
N THR A 204 3.49 16.14 -12.67
CA THR A 204 2.11 15.88 -13.07
C THR A 204 1.58 14.72 -12.24
N GLN A 205 0.26 14.54 -12.24
CA GLN A 205 -0.37 13.37 -11.58
C GLN A 205 -0.40 12.12 -12.48
N GLY A 206 0.22 12.19 -13.67
CA GLY A 206 0.15 11.12 -14.66
C GLY A 206 -1.16 11.13 -15.45
N ILE A 207 -1.38 10.08 -16.22
CA ILE A 207 -2.58 9.87 -17.02
C ILE A 207 -3.04 8.42 -16.91
N THR A 208 -4.34 8.20 -17.04
CA THR A 208 -4.93 6.85 -17.15
C THR A 208 -4.35 6.09 -18.34
N HIS A 209 -4.14 4.81 -18.15
CA HIS A 209 -3.75 3.91 -19.23
C HIS A 209 -4.98 3.26 -19.88
N LYS A 210 -4.83 2.76 -21.11
CA LYS A 210 -5.84 1.93 -21.75
C LYS A 210 -6.06 0.65 -20.94
N ILE A 211 -7.32 0.30 -20.68
CA ILE A 211 -7.71 -0.95 -20.03
C ILE A 211 -8.37 -1.89 -21.08
N LYS A 212 -8.23 -3.18 -20.84
CA LYS A 212 -8.97 -4.21 -21.55
C LYS A 212 -10.43 -4.25 -21.07
N ARG A 213 -11.26 -4.95 -21.83
CA ARG A 213 -12.62 -5.25 -21.34
C ARG A 213 -12.54 -6.31 -20.23
N PRO A 214 -13.42 -6.27 -19.21
CA PRO A 214 -13.44 -7.26 -18.14
C PRO A 214 -13.50 -8.72 -18.63
N GLU A 215 -14.23 -8.98 -19.71
CA GLU A 215 -14.40 -10.32 -20.31
C GLU A 215 -13.10 -10.85 -20.94
N GLU A 216 -12.14 -10.00 -21.28
CA GLU A 216 -10.84 -10.40 -21.82
C GLU A 216 -9.89 -10.90 -20.72
N VAL A 217 -10.16 -10.53 -19.46
CA VAL A 217 -9.30 -10.83 -18.31
C VAL A 217 -10.01 -11.60 -17.20
N SER A 218 -11.25 -12.04 -17.43
CA SER A 218 -12.01 -12.85 -16.47
C SER A 218 -13.11 -13.67 -17.12
N ASN A 219 -13.68 -14.60 -16.36
CA ASN A 219 -14.91 -15.30 -16.73
C ASN A 219 -16.17 -14.59 -16.21
N ILE A 220 -16.15 -13.26 -16.14
CA ILE A 220 -17.31 -12.47 -15.73
C ILE A 220 -18.54 -12.81 -16.58
N GLY A 221 -19.71 -12.94 -15.95
CA GLY A 221 -20.96 -13.26 -16.61
C GLY A 221 -22.15 -13.06 -15.67
N ALA A 222 -23.37 -13.39 -16.15
CA ALA A 222 -24.61 -13.15 -15.40
C ALA A 222 -24.70 -13.82 -14.02
N GLN A 223 -23.88 -14.85 -13.78
CA GLN A 223 -23.85 -15.60 -12.51
C GLN A 223 -22.72 -15.16 -11.59
N THR A 224 -21.86 -14.23 -11.99
CA THR A 224 -20.79 -13.75 -11.13
C THR A 224 -21.30 -12.67 -10.17
N PRO A 225 -20.90 -12.70 -8.88
CA PRO A 225 -21.33 -11.71 -7.93
C PRO A 225 -20.71 -10.32 -8.23
N GLU A 226 -21.38 -9.26 -7.79
CA GLU A 226 -20.96 -7.87 -8.03
C GLU A 226 -19.55 -7.60 -7.51
N TRP A 227 -19.18 -8.12 -6.33
CA TRP A 227 -17.86 -7.94 -5.78
C TRP A 227 -16.74 -8.49 -6.69
N PHE A 228 -17.00 -9.62 -7.38
CA PHE A 228 -16.03 -10.17 -8.34
C PHE A 228 -15.86 -9.25 -9.55
N ALA A 229 -16.96 -8.72 -10.09
CA ALA A 229 -16.92 -7.77 -11.19
C ALA A 229 -16.12 -6.50 -10.82
N LYS A 230 -16.36 -5.95 -9.62
CA LYS A 230 -15.62 -4.79 -9.09
C LYS A 230 -14.15 -5.09 -8.78
N GLY A 231 -13.85 -6.30 -8.34
CA GLY A 231 -12.47 -6.78 -8.23
C GLY A 231 -11.75 -6.79 -9.58
N VAL A 232 -12.40 -7.29 -10.64
CA VAL A 232 -11.83 -7.29 -12.00
C VAL A 232 -11.64 -5.86 -12.54
N GLU A 233 -12.62 -4.97 -12.35
CA GLU A 233 -12.52 -3.56 -12.73
C GLU A 233 -11.31 -2.89 -12.03
N ALA A 234 -11.13 -3.13 -10.75
CA ALA A 234 -9.99 -2.61 -9.99
C ALA A 234 -8.65 -3.20 -10.47
N ALA A 235 -8.61 -4.50 -10.76
CA ALA A 235 -7.42 -5.16 -11.29
C ALA A 235 -6.99 -4.60 -12.65
N LEU A 236 -7.90 -4.13 -13.48
CA LEU A 236 -7.60 -3.47 -14.76
C LEU A 236 -6.89 -2.12 -14.58
N LEU A 237 -6.98 -1.50 -13.39
CA LEU A 237 -6.25 -0.28 -13.04
C LEU A 237 -4.81 -0.56 -12.56
N ALA A 238 -4.44 -1.83 -12.34
CA ALA A 238 -3.12 -2.24 -11.93
C ALA A 238 -2.05 -1.84 -12.97
N PRO A 239 -0.91 -1.25 -12.54
CA PRO A 239 0.19 -1.01 -13.46
C PRO A 239 0.81 -2.35 -13.86
N THR A 240 0.98 -2.57 -15.16
CA THR A 240 1.64 -3.75 -15.70
C THR A 240 2.77 -3.36 -16.65
N ALA A 241 3.75 -4.24 -16.82
CA ALA A 241 4.87 -4.00 -17.74
C ALA A 241 4.33 -3.66 -19.13
N ILE A 242 4.73 -2.49 -19.68
CA ILE A 242 4.23 -1.93 -20.96
C ILE A 242 2.70 -1.93 -21.12
N ASN A 243 1.96 -1.93 -20.02
CA ASN A 243 0.49 -2.04 -20.00
C ASN A 243 -0.04 -3.33 -20.65
N GLN A 244 0.65 -4.45 -20.48
CA GLN A 244 0.31 -5.70 -21.16
C GLN A 244 -0.94 -6.40 -20.61
N GLN A 245 -1.30 -6.19 -19.33
CA GLN A 245 -2.47 -6.76 -18.67
C GLN A 245 -2.62 -8.28 -18.95
N LYS A 246 -1.54 -9.05 -18.71
CA LYS A 246 -1.44 -10.48 -18.98
C LYS A 246 -1.78 -11.34 -17.77
N PHE A 247 -2.93 -11.04 -17.17
CA PHE A 247 -3.55 -11.80 -16.08
C PHE A 247 -4.96 -12.21 -16.47
N TYR A 248 -5.54 -13.18 -15.73
CA TYR A 248 -6.91 -13.61 -15.89
C TYR A 248 -7.45 -14.07 -14.54
N PHE A 249 -8.66 -13.62 -14.20
CA PHE A 249 -9.35 -14.02 -12.98
C PHE A 249 -10.52 -14.94 -13.32
N GLU A 250 -10.57 -16.08 -12.63
CA GLU A 250 -11.62 -17.06 -12.79
C GLU A 250 -12.40 -17.19 -11.49
N TYR A 251 -13.68 -16.83 -11.54
CA TYR A 251 -14.61 -17.05 -10.45
C TYR A 251 -15.06 -18.51 -10.44
N GLN A 252 -15.02 -19.13 -9.28
CA GLN A 252 -15.51 -20.48 -9.04
C GLN A 252 -16.54 -20.46 -7.91
N SER A 253 -17.80 -20.77 -8.26
CA SER A 253 -18.87 -20.90 -7.27
C SER A 253 -18.60 -22.09 -6.36
N CYS A 254 -18.71 -21.90 -5.07
CA CYS A 254 -18.61 -22.95 -4.06
C CYS A 254 -19.89 -22.94 -3.21
N PRO A 255 -21.00 -23.59 -3.65
CA PRO A 255 -22.28 -23.52 -2.96
C PRO A 255 -22.23 -23.99 -1.51
N GLU A 256 -21.34 -24.94 -1.21
CA GLU A 256 -21.20 -25.54 0.13
C GLU A 256 -20.25 -24.76 1.05
N ASN A 257 -19.59 -23.70 0.54
CA ASN A 257 -18.62 -22.91 1.29
C ASN A 257 -19.06 -21.44 1.31
N PRO A 258 -19.09 -20.77 2.47
CA PRO A 258 -19.42 -19.36 2.57
C PRO A 258 -18.42 -18.47 1.79
N ARG A 259 -17.22 -18.97 1.49
CA ARG A 259 -16.20 -18.28 0.68
C ARG A 259 -16.09 -18.93 -0.68
N HIS A 260 -16.27 -18.14 -1.71
CA HIS A 260 -16.09 -18.56 -3.10
C HIS A 260 -14.62 -18.81 -3.45
N GLY A 261 -14.35 -19.46 -4.57
CA GLY A 261 -13.01 -19.60 -5.13
C GLY A 261 -12.73 -18.49 -6.15
N VAL A 262 -11.53 -17.94 -6.13
CA VAL A 262 -11.01 -17.10 -7.22
C VAL A 262 -9.65 -17.65 -7.62
N LYS A 263 -9.48 -17.96 -8.89
CA LYS A 263 -8.20 -18.35 -9.44
C LYS A 263 -7.58 -17.17 -10.21
N ALA A 264 -6.36 -16.77 -9.84
CA ALA A 264 -5.59 -15.76 -10.54
C ALA A 264 -4.58 -16.46 -11.46
N ILE A 265 -4.70 -16.26 -12.76
CA ILE A 265 -3.95 -16.98 -13.78
C ILE A 265 -3.02 -16.02 -14.51
N ARG A 266 -1.74 -16.32 -14.50
CA ARG A 266 -0.73 -15.62 -15.29
C ARG A 266 -0.84 -16.05 -16.76
N ARG A 267 -0.96 -15.09 -17.67
CA ARG A 267 -0.90 -15.36 -19.10
C ARG A 267 0.51 -15.12 -19.64
N PHE A 268 0.88 -15.86 -20.67
CA PHE A 268 2.20 -15.78 -21.29
C PHE A 268 2.43 -14.42 -21.98
N SER A 269 3.66 -13.93 -21.87
CA SER A 269 4.16 -12.76 -22.59
C SER A 269 5.66 -12.88 -22.87
N LEU A 270 6.11 -12.40 -24.01
CA LEU A 270 7.54 -12.29 -24.36
C LEU A 270 8.24 -11.16 -23.60
N VAL A 271 7.50 -10.17 -23.12
CA VAL A 271 8.05 -9.03 -22.34
C VAL A 271 8.55 -9.46 -20.95
N GLY A 272 8.04 -10.57 -20.41
CA GLY A 272 8.30 -10.97 -19.03
C GLY A 272 7.45 -10.19 -18.04
N TYR A 273 7.87 -10.18 -16.78
CA TYR A 273 7.24 -9.50 -15.63
C TYR A 273 5.81 -9.95 -15.29
N THR A 274 5.22 -10.89 -16.02
CA THR A 274 3.81 -11.28 -15.86
C THR A 274 3.50 -11.88 -14.50
N GLN A 275 4.48 -12.46 -13.80
CA GLN A 275 4.29 -12.95 -12.42
C GLN A 275 4.20 -11.77 -11.43
N MET A 276 5.02 -10.74 -11.62
CA MET A 276 4.95 -9.50 -10.83
C MET A 276 3.65 -8.75 -11.12
N ASP A 277 3.28 -8.60 -12.39
CA ASP A 277 2.02 -7.99 -12.82
C ASP A 277 0.81 -8.70 -12.19
N LEU A 278 0.86 -10.04 -12.05
CA LEU A 278 -0.18 -10.82 -11.39
C LEU A 278 -0.30 -10.46 -9.90
N GLY A 279 0.83 -10.33 -9.20
CA GLY A 279 0.83 -9.90 -7.78
C GLY A 279 0.21 -8.53 -7.59
N ILE A 280 0.56 -7.57 -8.47
CA ILE A 280 -0.04 -6.22 -8.47
C ILE A 280 -1.56 -6.31 -8.70
N ALA A 281 -1.97 -7.06 -9.72
CA ALA A 281 -3.39 -7.21 -10.08
C ALA A 281 -4.21 -7.91 -8.99
N LYS A 282 -3.64 -8.89 -8.27
CA LYS A 282 -4.29 -9.54 -7.12
C LYS A 282 -4.61 -8.56 -6.02
N LEU A 283 -3.67 -7.69 -5.64
CA LEU A 283 -3.92 -6.66 -4.63
C LEU A 283 -5.04 -5.69 -5.06
N HIS A 284 -5.01 -5.22 -6.30
CA HIS A 284 -6.06 -4.36 -6.82
C HIS A 284 -7.43 -5.05 -6.81
N PHE A 285 -7.48 -6.31 -7.22
CA PHE A 285 -8.69 -7.14 -7.18
C PHE A 285 -9.27 -7.23 -5.77
N GLU A 286 -8.44 -7.55 -4.77
CA GLU A 286 -8.84 -7.64 -3.36
C GLU A 286 -9.44 -6.34 -2.84
N ILE A 287 -8.78 -5.20 -3.12
CA ILE A 287 -9.26 -3.87 -2.70
C ILE A 287 -10.63 -3.57 -3.33
N GLY A 288 -10.77 -3.80 -4.64
CA GLY A 288 -12.02 -3.55 -5.36
C GLY A 288 -13.17 -4.45 -4.89
N ALA A 289 -12.90 -5.74 -4.69
CA ALA A 289 -13.86 -6.72 -4.21
C ALA A 289 -14.33 -6.40 -2.78
N ALA A 290 -13.40 -6.13 -1.87
CA ALA A 290 -13.71 -5.79 -0.48
C ALA A 290 -14.54 -4.51 -0.37
N ALA A 291 -14.18 -3.47 -1.12
CA ALA A 291 -14.89 -2.20 -1.15
C ALA A 291 -16.34 -2.37 -1.66
N ALA A 292 -16.54 -3.15 -2.72
CA ALA A 292 -17.87 -3.39 -3.27
C ALA A 292 -18.79 -4.17 -2.32
N ALA A 293 -18.23 -5.10 -1.57
CA ALA A 293 -18.99 -5.90 -0.59
C ALA A 293 -19.11 -5.20 0.78
N GLY A 294 -18.44 -4.07 1.01
CA GLY A 294 -18.47 -3.37 2.29
C GLY A 294 -17.79 -4.13 3.43
N VAL A 295 -16.79 -4.97 3.11
CA VAL A 295 -15.99 -5.71 4.09
C VAL A 295 -14.61 -5.11 4.24
N ALA A 296 -13.97 -5.35 5.39
CA ALA A 296 -12.62 -4.81 5.64
C ALA A 296 -11.55 -5.53 4.82
N GLU A 297 -11.70 -6.84 4.61
CA GLU A 297 -10.73 -7.70 3.96
C GLU A 297 -11.41 -8.67 2.99
N ALA A 298 -10.79 -8.89 1.85
CA ALA A 298 -11.33 -9.71 0.76
C ALA A 298 -11.41 -11.21 1.12
N GLU A 299 -10.60 -11.68 2.06
CA GLU A 299 -10.62 -13.04 2.58
C GLU A 299 -11.96 -13.44 3.21
N ALA A 300 -12.79 -12.47 3.58
CA ALA A 300 -14.16 -12.71 4.02
C ALA A 300 -15.07 -13.19 2.86
N LEU A 301 -14.74 -12.86 1.61
CA LEU A 301 -15.55 -13.12 0.41
C LEU A 301 -15.10 -14.37 -0.33
N PHE A 302 -13.81 -14.55 -0.48
CA PHE A 302 -13.25 -15.63 -1.31
C PHE A 302 -11.90 -16.10 -0.78
N ARG A 303 -11.40 -17.17 -1.37
CA ARG A 303 -10.04 -17.66 -1.22
C ARG A 303 -9.35 -17.74 -2.58
N TRP A 304 -8.07 -17.43 -2.63
CA TRP A 304 -7.28 -17.73 -3.81
C TRP A 304 -7.16 -19.25 -3.99
N MET A 305 -7.45 -19.68 -5.21
CA MET A 305 -7.27 -21.07 -5.62
C MET A 305 -5.92 -21.25 -6.29
N GLU A 306 -5.30 -22.43 -6.11
CA GLU A 306 -4.03 -22.78 -6.78
C GLU A 306 -4.22 -23.05 -8.28
#